data_6592509f9394f8403edee1c761fcdeb4
#
_entry.id   6592509f9394f8403edee1c761fcdeb4
#
_cell.length_a   1.000
_cell.length_b   1.000
_cell.length_c   1.000
_cell.angle_alpha   90.00
_cell.angle_beta   90.00
_cell.angle_gamma   90.00
#
_symmetry.space_group_name_H-M   'P 1'
#
loop_
_entity.id
_entity.type
_entity.pdbx_description
1 polymer ?
#
loop_
_entity_poly.entity_id
_entity_poly.type
_entity_poly.pdbx_seq_one_letter_code
_entity_poly.pdbx_strand_id
1 'polypeptide(L)'
;MSRGLRLIPIILLLWLVAGFAWRLVKPADPAVHSQMVERSLPPFNLAAAVPGKAGLDSSTLASGKPRLLNIFASWCVPCVGEAPVLNELKQRGVEIDAIAVRDTPGAITAFLNQHGDPYARIGSDPQSQAQIALGSSGVPETFVVDGKGVIRRQYIGPLTPANVPGLLKQLDELR
;
A
#
# COMPACT_ATOMS: atom_id res chain seq x y z
N MET A 1 25.84 -21.16 52.95
CA MET A 1 25.20 -20.83 51.64
C MET A 1 26.27 -20.99 50.57
N SER A 2 26.18 -22.01 49.74
CA SER A 2 27.18 -22.37 48.74
C SER A 2 27.39 -21.23 47.71
N ARG A 3 28.68 -20.99 47.34
CA ARG A 3 29.05 -19.99 46.34
C ARG A 3 28.27 -20.14 45.02
N GLY A 4 27.78 -21.35 44.70
CA GLY A 4 26.96 -21.62 43.53
C GLY A 4 25.58 -20.95 43.56
N LEU A 5 24.96 -20.79 44.73
CA LEU A 5 23.62 -20.18 44.84
C LEU A 5 23.63 -18.69 44.53
N ARG A 6 24.78 -18.01 44.71
CA ARG A 6 24.94 -16.59 44.39
C ARG A 6 25.12 -16.32 42.89
N LEU A 7 25.48 -17.33 42.10
CA LEU A 7 25.70 -17.21 40.67
C LEU A 7 24.41 -17.41 39.87
N ILE A 8 23.38 -18.04 40.46
CA ILE A 8 22.11 -18.32 39.80
C ILE A 8 21.43 -17.04 39.23
N PRO A 9 21.31 -15.93 40.01
CA PRO A 9 20.67 -14.72 39.48
C PRO A 9 21.46 -14.07 38.33
N ILE A 10 22.81 -14.18 38.36
CA ILE A 10 23.65 -13.64 37.27
C ILE A 10 23.48 -14.46 36.00
N ILE A 11 23.43 -15.79 36.12
CA ILE A 11 23.21 -16.69 34.97
C ILE A 11 21.82 -16.45 34.36
N LEU A 12 20.78 -16.31 35.20
CA LEU A 12 19.44 -15.98 34.77
C LEU A 12 19.36 -14.64 34.02
N LEU A 13 20.06 -13.62 34.53
CA LEU A 13 20.13 -12.30 33.90
C LEU A 13 20.83 -12.38 32.52
N LEU A 14 21.95 -13.09 32.44
CA LEU A 14 22.66 -13.28 31.17
C LEU A 14 21.83 -14.03 30.14
N TRP A 15 21.06 -15.04 30.54
CA TRP A 15 20.12 -15.75 29.66
C TRP A 15 19.01 -14.85 29.17
N LEU A 16 18.48 -14.00 30.03
CA LEU A 16 17.41 -13.07 29.70
C LEU A 16 17.90 -12.00 28.73
N VAL A 17 19.11 -11.45 28.97
CA VAL A 17 19.75 -10.48 28.07
C VAL A 17 20.08 -11.10 26.72
N ALA A 18 20.63 -12.31 26.71
CA ALA A 18 20.95 -13.04 25.48
C ALA A 18 19.67 -13.36 24.66
N GLY A 19 18.59 -13.80 25.33
CA GLY A 19 17.30 -14.04 24.69
C GLY A 19 16.67 -12.78 24.12
N PHE A 20 16.77 -11.66 24.83
CA PHE A 20 16.27 -10.37 24.36
C PHE A 20 17.10 -9.84 23.18
N ALA A 21 18.43 -9.92 23.27
CA ALA A 21 19.33 -9.55 22.18
C ALA A 21 19.06 -10.39 20.92
N TRP A 22 18.88 -11.70 21.08
CA TRP A 22 18.54 -12.59 19.96
C TRP A 22 17.19 -12.25 19.33
N ARG A 23 16.20 -11.87 20.13
CA ARG A 23 14.88 -11.40 19.65
C ARG A 23 14.99 -10.11 18.87
N LEU A 24 15.86 -9.18 19.28
CA LEU A 24 16.08 -7.90 18.58
C LEU A 24 16.85 -8.07 17.26
N VAL A 25 17.74 -9.05 17.17
CA VAL A 25 18.52 -9.34 15.94
C VAL A 25 17.68 -10.12 14.92
N LYS A 26 16.65 -10.88 15.33
CA LYS A 26 15.71 -11.47 14.39
C LYS A 26 14.80 -10.36 13.87
N PRO A 27 14.87 -10.04 12.55
CA PRO A 27 13.89 -9.14 11.96
C PRO A 27 12.51 -9.72 12.28
N ALA A 28 11.65 -8.93 12.90
CA ALA A 28 10.23 -9.26 12.89
C ALA A 28 9.85 -9.38 11.42
N ASP A 29 9.26 -10.50 11.01
CA ASP A 29 8.74 -10.65 9.65
C ASP A 29 7.73 -9.50 9.45
N PRO A 30 8.04 -8.50 8.60
CA PRO A 30 7.17 -7.34 8.43
C PRO A 30 5.95 -7.69 7.56
N ALA A 31 5.67 -8.97 7.37
CA ALA A 31 4.45 -9.41 6.72
C ALA A 31 3.25 -9.02 7.58
N VAL A 32 2.92 -7.73 7.56
CA VAL A 32 1.58 -7.27 7.93
C VAL A 32 0.65 -7.97 6.94
N HIS A 33 0.08 -9.09 7.39
CA HIS A 33 -0.92 -9.81 6.62
C HIS A 33 -2.13 -8.89 6.53
N SER A 34 -2.30 -8.27 5.39
CA SER A 34 -3.50 -7.48 5.11
C SER A 34 -4.72 -8.35 5.34
N GLN A 35 -5.58 -7.94 6.25
CA GLN A 35 -6.85 -8.62 6.49
C GLN A 35 -7.84 -8.50 5.32
N MET A 36 -7.50 -7.66 4.34
CA MET A 36 -8.33 -7.41 3.14
C MET A 36 -7.96 -8.28 1.94
N VAL A 37 -6.82 -8.97 1.97
CA VAL A 37 -6.47 -9.93 0.90
C VAL A 37 -7.51 -11.06 0.87
N GLU A 38 -7.93 -11.44 -0.34
CA GLU A 38 -9.01 -12.40 -0.65
C GLU A 38 -10.41 -11.91 -0.23
N ARG A 39 -10.59 -10.62 0.05
CA ARG A 39 -11.90 -10.01 0.31
C ARG A 39 -12.30 -9.05 -0.80
N SER A 40 -13.60 -8.91 -1.01
CA SER A 40 -14.15 -7.89 -1.90
C SER A 40 -13.86 -6.49 -1.35
N LEU A 41 -13.65 -5.56 -2.27
CA LEU A 41 -13.53 -4.13 -1.93
C LEU A 41 -14.73 -3.68 -1.09
N PRO A 42 -14.51 -2.93 -0.01
CA PRO A 42 -15.60 -2.26 0.68
C PRO A 42 -16.28 -1.26 -0.24
N PRO A 43 -17.59 -1.00 -0.07
CA PRO A 43 -18.28 0.00 -0.87
C PRO A 43 -17.79 1.40 -0.53
N PHE A 44 -17.41 2.16 -1.54
CA PHE A 44 -17.12 3.59 -1.46
C PHE A 44 -17.51 4.29 -2.77
N ASN A 45 -17.84 5.57 -2.67
CA ASN A 45 -18.07 6.45 -3.80
C ASN A 45 -17.39 7.79 -3.51
N LEU A 46 -16.32 8.08 -4.24
CA LEU A 46 -15.46 9.23 -4.03
C LEU A 46 -15.59 10.20 -5.21
N ALA A 47 -15.83 11.46 -4.90
CA ALA A 47 -15.83 12.52 -5.90
C ALA A 47 -14.46 12.63 -6.58
N ALA A 48 -14.43 13.23 -7.76
CA ALA A 48 -13.17 13.51 -8.46
C ALA A 48 -12.24 14.37 -7.61
N ALA A 49 -10.99 13.96 -7.47
CA ALA A 49 -9.99 14.67 -6.68
C ALA A 49 -9.42 15.89 -7.42
N VAL A 50 -9.41 15.87 -8.75
CA VAL A 50 -8.89 16.96 -9.59
C VAL A 50 -9.79 17.18 -10.82
N PRO A 51 -9.83 18.40 -11.39
CA PRO A 51 -10.50 18.66 -12.65
C PRO A 51 -9.94 17.78 -13.79
N GLY A 52 -10.84 17.32 -14.67
CA GLY A 52 -10.46 16.50 -15.83
C GLY A 52 -10.27 15.00 -15.53
N LYS A 53 -10.34 14.58 -14.28
CA LYS A 53 -10.38 13.16 -13.87
C LYS A 53 -11.78 12.79 -13.39
N ALA A 54 -12.18 11.54 -13.61
CA ALA A 54 -13.36 11.00 -12.98
C ALA A 54 -13.10 10.67 -11.51
N GLY A 55 -14.14 10.71 -10.69
CA GLY A 55 -14.14 10.16 -9.35
C GLY A 55 -14.04 8.64 -9.36
N LEU A 56 -14.00 8.02 -8.20
CA LEU A 56 -13.80 6.60 -8.07
C LEU A 56 -14.90 5.96 -7.22
N ASP A 57 -15.63 5.04 -7.84
CA ASP A 57 -16.60 4.18 -7.20
C ASP A 57 -16.04 2.75 -7.13
N SER A 58 -16.22 2.07 -6.00
CA SER A 58 -15.72 0.70 -5.80
C SER A 58 -16.28 -0.29 -6.84
N SER A 59 -17.50 -0.08 -7.35
CA SER A 59 -18.08 -0.93 -8.39
C SER A 59 -17.35 -0.81 -9.73
N THR A 60 -16.72 0.34 -10.02
CA THR A 60 -15.94 0.53 -11.25
C THR A 60 -14.64 -0.30 -11.27
N LEU A 61 -14.17 -0.71 -10.09
CA LEU A 61 -12.99 -1.57 -9.95
C LEU A 61 -13.30 -3.04 -10.26
N ALA A 62 -14.58 -3.44 -10.23
CA ALA A 62 -15.05 -4.77 -10.59
C ALA A 62 -15.46 -4.84 -12.09
N SER A 63 -14.62 -4.34 -13.00
CA SER A 63 -14.95 -4.15 -14.42
C SER A 63 -14.55 -5.31 -15.34
N GLY A 64 -14.25 -6.48 -14.79
CA GLY A 64 -13.84 -7.67 -15.55
C GLY A 64 -12.36 -7.74 -15.87
N LYS A 65 -11.56 -6.72 -15.55
CA LYS A 65 -10.11 -6.69 -15.75
C LYS A 65 -9.37 -6.38 -14.45
N PRO A 66 -8.25 -7.05 -14.19
CA PRO A 66 -7.44 -6.72 -13.02
C PRO A 66 -6.80 -5.34 -13.18
N ARG A 67 -6.59 -4.66 -12.06
CA ARG A 67 -6.04 -3.30 -11.99
C ARG A 67 -5.33 -3.02 -10.69
N LEU A 68 -4.70 -1.89 -10.60
CA LEU A 68 -4.12 -1.39 -9.37
C LEU A 68 -5.01 -0.30 -8.77
N LEU A 69 -5.11 -0.32 -7.44
CA LEU A 69 -5.67 0.78 -6.65
C LEU A 69 -4.55 1.32 -5.75
N ASN A 70 -4.09 2.51 -6.04
CA ASN A 70 -3.03 3.17 -5.28
C ASN A 70 -3.61 4.20 -4.32
N ILE A 71 -3.18 4.20 -3.07
CA ILE A 71 -3.52 5.21 -2.07
C ILE A 71 -2.31 6.12 -1.90
N PHE A 72 -2.50 7.41 -2.17
CA PHE A 72 -1.42 8.37 -2.17
C PHE A 72 -1.83 9.74 -1.60
N ALA A 73 -0.85 10.61 -1.44
CA ALA A 73 -1.07 12.03 -1.18
C ALA A 73 0.08 12.87 -1.77
N SER A 74 -0.21 14.12 -2.14
CA SER A 74 0.82 15.02 -2.68
C SER A 74 1.92 15.41 -1.68
N TRP A 75 1.59 15.41 -0.39
CA TRP A 75 2.52 15.68 0.71
C TRP A 75 3.37 14.48 1.12
N CYS A 76 3.13 13.30 0.53
CA CYS A 76 3.80 12.05 0.88
C CYS A 76 5.13 11.91 0.14
N VAL A 77 6.26 12.09 0.82
CA VAL A 77 7.59 11.99 0.21
C VAL A 77 7.87 10.61 -0.43
N PRO A 78 7.53 9.46 0.21
CA PRO A 78 7.70 8.17 -0.46
C PRO A 78 6.84 7.99 -1.71
N CYS A 79 5.69 8.68 -1.82
CA CYS A 79 4.85 8.66 -3.02
C CYS A 79 5.55 9.31 -4.23
N VAL A 80 6.37 10.34 -3.99
CA VAL A 80 7.24 10.91 -5.03
C VAL A 80 8.22 9.84 -5.55
N GLY A 81 8.79 9.06 -4.65
CA GLY A 81 9.75 8.00 -5.00
C GLY A 81 9.14 6.86 -5.83
N GLU A 82 7.85 6.55 -5.67
CA GLU A 82 7.19 5.49 -6.45
C GLU A 82 6.61 5.97 -7.80
N ALA A 83 6.43 7.28 -7.98
CA ALA A 83 5.81 7.83 -9.20
C ALA A 83 6.45 7.35 -10.51
N PRO A 84 7.78 7.23 -10.65
CA PRO A 84 8.39 6.65 -11.84
C PRO A 84 7.96 5.21 -12.12
N VAL A 85 7.79 4.39 -11.09
CA VAL A 85 7.37 2.99 -11.21
C VAL A 85 5.91 2.90 -11.67
N LEU A 86 5.03 3.73 -11.11
CA LEU A 86 3.63 3.79 -11.53
C LEU A 86 3.50 4.27 -12.99
N ASN A 87 4.30 5.25 -13.41
CA ASN A 87 4.34 5.71 -14.81
C ASN A 87 4.84 4.60 -15.75
N GLU A 88 5.85 3.82 -15.35
CA GLU A 88 6.31 2.64 -16.10
C GLU A 88 5.20 1.60 -16.25
N LEU A 89 4.50 1.26 -15.16
CA LEU A 89 3.38 0.32 -15.18
C LEU A 89 2.26 0.78 -16.11
N LYS A 90 1.90 2.07 -16.10
CA LYS A 90 0.95 2.65 -17.04
C LYS A 90 1.40 2.49 -18.50
N GLN A 91 2.68 2.77 -18.79
CA GLN A 91 3.24 2.61 -20.15
C GLN A 91 3.19 1.16 -20.63
N ARG A 92 3.23 0.20 -19.70
CA ARG A 92 3.06 -1.23 -19.96
C ARG A 92 1.59 -1.68 -20.05
N GLY A 93 0.63 -0.74 -20.03
CA GLY A 93 -0.79 -1.00 -20.19
C GLY A 93 -1.51 -1.44 -18.91
N VAL A 94 -0.90 -1.25 -17.74
CA VAL A 94 -1.58 -1.48 -16.45
C VAL A 94 -2.54 -0.34 -16.17
N GLU A 95 -3.79 -0.67 -15.90
CA GLU A 95 -4.79 0.32 -15.46
C GLU A 95 -4.61 0.58 -13.96
N ILE A 96 -4.44 1.85 -13.59
CA ILE A 96 -4.18 2.30 -12.23
C ILE A 96 -5.22 3.35 -11.85
N ASP A 97 -6.03 3.05 -10.84
CA ASP A 97 -6.91 4.02 -10.20
C ASP A 97 -6.28 4.48 -8.86
N ALA A 98 -6.66 5.64 -8.37
CA ALA A 98 -6.08 6.18 -7.16
C ALA A 98 -7.11 6.77 -6.19
N ILE A 99 -6.76 6.73 -4.90
CA ILE A 99 -7.43 7.47 -3.83
C ILE A 99 -6.45 8.48 -3.27
N ALA A 100 -6.78 9.76 -3.37
CA ALA A 100 -6.03 10.86 -2.77
C ALA A 100 -6.57 11.14 -1.37
N VAL A 101 -5.73 10.96 -0.34
CA VAL A 101 -6.15 11.07 1.06
C VAL A 101 -5.69 12.38 1.70
N ARG A 102 -6.59 13.06 2.40
CA ARG A 102 -6.30 14.29 3.16
C ARG A 102 -5.53 15.32 2.33
N ASP A 103 -5.99 15.56 1.12
CA ASP A 103 -5.28 16.37 0.14
C ASP A 103 -6.22 17.39 -0.53
N THR A 104 -5.65 18.34 -1.26
CA THR A 104 -6.39 19.37 -1.98
C THR A 104 -6.23 19.21 -3.51
N PRO A 105 -7.25 19.59 -4.30
CA PRO A 105 -7.17 19.47 -5.76
C PRO A 105 -5.96 20.19 -6.37
N GLY A 106 -5.60 21.37 -5.83
CA GLY A 106 -4.44 22.13 -6.31
C GLY A 106 -3.12 21.43 -6.04
N ALA A 107 -2.92 20.88 -4.85
CA ALA A 107 -1.70 20.17 -4.48
C ALA A 107 -1.56 18.86 -5.27
N ILE A 108 -2.67 18.10 -5.45
CA ILE A 108 -2.67 16.91 -6.29
C ILE A 108 -2.32 17.27 -7.74
N THR A 109 -2.90 18.32 -8.29
CA THR A 109 -2.60 18.77 -9.67
C THR A 109 -1.12 19.12 -9.83
N ALA A 110 -0.54 19.84 -8.87
CA ALA A 110 0.88 20.17 -8.88
C ALA A 110 1.76 18.91 -8.83
N PHE A 111 1.42 17.96 -7.95
CA PHE A 111 2.10 16.66 -7.84
C PHE A 111 2.08 15.90 -9.18
N LEU A 112 0.92 15.77 -9.82
CA LEU A 112 0.78 15.07 -11.09
C LEU A 112 1.55 15.75 -12.22
N ASN A 113 1.55 17.08 -12.28
CA ASN A 113 2.31 17.84 -13.26
C ASN A 113 3.83 17.66 -13.09
N GLN A 114 4.30 17.54 -11.87
CA GLN A 114 5.73 17.42 -11.57
C GLN A 114 6.25 15.99 -11.71
N HIS A 115 5.47 14.99 -11.33
CA HIS A 115 5.91 13.58 -11.20
C HIS A 115 5.28 12.64 -12.22
N GLY A 116 4.37 13.14 -13.07
CA GLY A 116 3.61 12.35 -14.03
C GLY A 116 2.26 11.91 -13.48
N ASP A 117 1.36 11.55 -14.39
CA ASP A 117 -0.02 11.15 -14.10
C ASP A 117 -0.28 9.71 -14.58
N PRO A 118 -0.04 8.71 -13.74
CA PRO A 118 -0.28 7.33 -14.10
C PRO A 118 -1.76 6.92 -14.01
N TYR A 119 -2.61 7.72 -13.38
CA TYR A 119 -3.94 7.32 -12.94
C TYR A 119 -5.03 7.49 -14.00
N ALA A 120 -5.92 6.50 -14.10
CA ALA A 120 -7.12 6.58 -14.92
C ALA A 120 -8.20 7.42 -14.22
N ARG A 121 -8.41 7.18 -12.92
CA ARG A 121 -9.37 7.89 -12.06
C ARG A 121 -8.68 8.26 -10.75
N ILE A 122 -9.14 9.34 -10.11
CA ILE A 122 -8.64 9.75 -8.80
C ILE A 122 -9.83 10.16 -7.93
N GLY A 123 -10.12 9.35 -6.90
CA GLY A 123 -11.12 9.65 -5.89
C GLY A 123 -10.55 10.50 -4.76
N SER A 124 -11.32 11.49 -4.29
CA SER A 124 -10.96 12.34 -3.14
C SER A 124 -11.48 11.72 -1.85
N ASP A 125 -10.57 11.42 -0.90
CA ASP A 125 -10.88 10.89 0.43
C ASP A 125 -10.31 11.82 1.53
N PRO A 126 -10.90 13.02 1.73
CA PRO A 126 -10.35 14.02 2.63
C PRO A 126 -10.38 13.58 4.10
N GLN A 127 -11.24 12.64 4.46
CA GLN A 127 -11.39 12.12 5.83
C GLN A 127 -10.78 10.73 6.02
N SER A 128 -10.11 10.18 5.00
CA SER A 128 -9.51 8.84 5.01
C SER A 128 -10.51 7.70 5.30
N GLN A 129 -11.79 7.89 4.98
CA GLN A 129 -12.82 6.88 5.25
C GLN A 129 -12.65 5.65 4.35
N ALA A 130 -12.42 5.84 3.05
CA ALA A 130 -12.15 4.75 2.13
C ALA A 130 -10.81 4.09 2.42
N GLN A 131 -9.78 4.87 2.75
CA GLN A 131 -8.47 4.38 3.20
C GLN A 131 -8.62 3.42 4.40
N ILE A 132 -9.35 3.84 5.44
CA ILE A 132 -9.57 3.04 6.65
C ILE A 132 -10.39 1.78 6.34
N ALA A 133 -11.46 1.91 5.53
CA ALA A 133 -12.30 0.77 5.12
C ALA A 133 -11.50 -0.28 4.34
N LEU A 134 -10.50 0.13 3.55
CA LEU A 134 -9.57 -0.73 2.84
C LEU A 134 -8.50 -1.36 3.75
N GLY A 135 -8.49 -1.05 5.05
CA GLY A 135 -7.47 -1.53 5.97
C GLY A 135 -6.07 -1.01 5.66
N SER A 136 -5.98 0.14 4.97
CA SER A 136 -4.71 0.78 4.67
C SER A 136 -4.13 1.44 5.91
N SER A 137 -2.86 1.20 6.18
CA SER A 137 -2.14 1.71 7.34
C SER A 137 -1.51 3.09 7.10
N GLY A 138 -1.38 3.51 5.84
CA GLY A 138 -0.73 4.77 5.49
C GLY A 138 -0.66 5.02 3.99
N VAL A 139 0.27 5.88 3.60
CA VAL A 139 0.60 6.19 2.20
C VAL A 139 2.11 6.10 1.99
N PRO A 140 2.56 5.60 0.83
CA PRO A 140 1.75 4.98 -0.21
C PRO A 140 1.40 3.53 0.10
N GLU A 141 0.28 3.06 -0.42
CA GLU A 141 -0.08 1.65 -0.48
C GLU A 141 -0.74 1.32 -1.82
N THR A 142 -0.46 0.12 -2.33
CA THR A 142 -1.03 -0.32 -3.61
C THR A 142 -1.70 -1.67 -3.48
N PHE A 143 -2.96 -1.74 -3.90
CA PHE A 143 -3.73 -2.97 -3.94
C PHE A 143 -3.80 -3.49 -5.38
N VAL A 144 -3.63 -4.80 -5.53
CA VAL A 144 -3.96 -5.53 -6.76
C VAL A 144 -5.41 -6.00 -6.62
N VAL A 145 -6.26 -5.54 -7.52
CA VAL A 145 -7.69 -5.86 -7.53
C VAL A 145 -7.99 -6.65 -8.79
N ASP A 146 -8.67 -7.80 -8.66
CA ASP A 146 -9.08 -8.59 -9.81
C ASP A 146 -10.32 -8.02 -10.50
N GLY A 147 -10.69 -8.62 -11.65
CA GLY A 147 -11.84 -8.19 -12.43
C GLY A 147 -13.21 -8.32 -11.72
N LYS A 148 -13.26 -9.01 -10.57
CA LYS A 148 -14.47 -9.15 -9.72
C LYS A 148 -14.48 -8.17 -8.54
N GLY A 149 -13.46 -7.33 -8.41
CA GLY A 149 -13.33 -6.40 -7.29
C GLY A 149 -12.80 -7.06 -6.00
N VAL A 150 -12.12 -8.20 -6.10
CA VAL A 150 -11.47 -8.85 -4.96
C VAL A 150 -10.03 -8.40 -4.85
N ILE A 151 -9.61 -8.03 -3.65
CA ILE A 151 -8.23 -7.65 -3.35
C ILE A 151 -7.38 -8.94 -3.33
N ARG A 152 -6.42 -9.05 -4.24
CA ARG A 152 -5.53 -10.20 -4.36
C ARG A 152 -4.17 -9.98 -3.71
N ARG A 153 -3.76 -8.74 -3.55
CA ARG A 153 -2.51 -8.39 -2.86
C ARG A 153 -2.54 -6.96 -2.37
N GLN A 154 -1.79 -6.69 -1.33
CA GLN A 154 -1.50 -5.34 -0.83
C GLN A 154 0.02 -5.16 -0.73
N TYR A 155 0.51 -4.09 -1.31
CA TYR A 155 1.87 -3.60 -1.15
C TYR A 155 1.83 -2.42 -0.18
N ILE A 156 2.46 -2.58 0.97
CA ILE A 156 2.56 -1.55 2.00
C ILE A 156 3.89 -0.81 1.79
N GLY A 157 3.82 0.52 1.68
CA GLY A 157 4.95 1.36 1.30
C GLY A 157 5.13 1.50 -0.22
N PRO A 158 6.19 2.21 -0.66
CA PRO A 158 6.38 2.56 -2.06
C PRO A 158 6.71 1.34 -2.93
N LEU A 159 6.09 1.26 -4.09
CA LEU A 159 6.49 0.33 -5.12
C LEU A 159 7.90 0.68 -5.63
N THR A 160 8.72 -0.34 -5.82
CA THR A 160 10.08 -0.22 -6.34
C THR A 160 10.20 -0.92 -7.70
N PRO A 161 11.24 -0.65 -8.50
CA PRO A 161 11.47 -1.38 -9.75
C PRO A 161 11.53 -2.91 -9.56
N ALA A 162 11.99 -3.38 -8.41
CA ALA A 162 12.05 -4.81 -8.09
C ALA A 162 10.65 -5.46 -8.00
N ASN A 163 9.60 -4.69 -7.71
CA ASN A 163 8.22 -5.19 -7.63
C ASN A 163 7.60 -5.41 -9.03
N VAL A 164 8.05 -4.67 -10.06
CA VAL A 164 7.41 -4.61 -11.38
C VAL A 164 7.25 -5.99 -12.03
N PRO A 165 8.28 -6.84 -12.15
CA PRO A 165 8.13 -8.15 -12.82
C PRO A 165 7.10 -9.05 -12.14
N GLY A 166 7.14 -9.11 -10.79
CA GLY A 166 6.20 -9.93 -10.01
C GLY A 166 4.76 -9.41 -10.10
N LEU A 167 4.59 -8.08 -10.12
CA LEU A 167 3.29 -7.43 -10.23
C LEU A 167 2.66 -7.66 -11.61
N LEU A 168 3.43 -7.52 -12.70
CA LEU A 168 2.95 -7.79 -14.05
C LEU A 168 2.54 -9.25 -14.22
N LYS A 169 3.36 -10.19 -13.75
CA LYS A 169 3.02 -11.61 -13.75
C LYS A 169 1.70 -11.88 -13.01
N GLN A 170 1.54 -11.31 -11.82
CA GLN A 170 0.30 -11.46 -11.04
C GLN A 170 -0.93 -10.90 -11.78
N LEU A 171 -0.80 -9.72 -12.41
CA LEU A 171 -1.90 -9.13 -13.18
C LEU A 171 -2.27 -10.01 -14.39
N ASP A 172 -1.30 -10.64 -15.05
CA ASP A 172 -1.55 -11.55 -16.17
C ASP A 172 -2.25 -12.85 -15.72
N GLU A 173 -1.89 -13.37 -14.55
CA GLU A 173 -2.56 -14.56 -13.96
C GLU A 173 -4.01 -14.30 -13.54
N LEU A 174 -4.38 -13.04 -13.31
CA LEU A 174 -5.72 -12.62 -12.89
C LEU A 174 -6.65 -12.25 -14.08
N ARG A 175 -6.16 -12.27 -15.32
CA ARG A 175 -6.92 -12.00 -16.54
C ARG A 175 -7.73 -13.24 -16.95
#